data_079028bd09d053a15954607cc15375da
#
_entry.id   079028bd09d053a15954607cc15375da
#
_cell.length_a   1.000
_cell.length_b   1.000
_cell.length_c   1.000
_cell.angle_alpha   90.00
_cell.angle_beta   90.00
_cell.angle_gamma   90.00
#
_symmetry.space_group_name_H-M   'P 1'
#
loop_
_entity.id
_entity.type
_entity.pdbx_description
1 polymer ?
#
loop_
_entity_poly.entity_id
_entity_poly.type
_entity_poly.pdbx_seq_one_letter_code
_entity_poly.pdbx_strand_id
1 'polypeptide(L)'
;MGVGTADCLVEGVARGIDMFDCVYPTRVARNGMAMTWKGRLNIRNAQFAHDWGPLEEGCQCYTCKNYSRAYIRHLYKAEEILALRLVTYHNLYFLLEFMRQMRQAILEDRFPQFRMQFWDSFKK
;
A
#
# COMPACT_ATOMS: atom_id res chain seq x y z
N MET A 1 5.30 -10.16 15.65
CA MET A 1 4.37 -10.84 14.74
C MET A 1 3.04 -10.11 14.70
N GLY A 2 2.35 -10.19 13.55
CA GLY A 2 1.08 -9.51 13.39
C GLY A 2 1.17 -8.00 13.19
N VAL A 3 2.33 -7.46 12.90
CA VAL A 3 2.56 -6.03 12.68
C VAL A 3 2.86 -5.81 11.21
N GLY A 4 2.06 -4.99 10.52
CA GLY A 4 2.24 -4.82 9.08
C GLY A 4 1.64 -3.57 8.47
N THR A 5 1.10 -2.66 9.26
CA THR A 5 0.69 -1.36 8.71
C THR A 5 1.94 -0.51 8.51
N ALA A 6 1.92 0.37 7.49
CA ALA A 6 3.10 1.15 7.14
C ALA A 6 3.64 1.98 8.30
N ASP A 7 2.75 2.62 9.05
CA ASP A 7 3.14 3.43 10.20
C ASP A 7 3.84 2.58 11.27
N CYS A 8 3.34 1.39 11.53
CA CYS A 8 3.96 0.49 12.51
C CYS A 8 5.31 -0.03 12.02
N LEU A 9 5.45 -0.26 10.71
CA LEU A 9 6.72 -0.72 10.14
C LEU A 9 7.82 0.34 10.31
N VAL A 10 7.50 1.60 9.99
CA VAL A 10 8.47 2.70 10.14
C VAL A 10 8.90 2.84 11.60
N GLU A 11 7.95 2.84 12.53
CA GLU A 11 8.26 3.00 13.95
C GLU A 11 9.00 1.79 14.51
N GLY A 12 8.65 0.59 14.04
CA GLY A 12 9.35 -0.63 14.44
C GLY A 12 10.81 -0.60 14.02
N VAL A 13 11.06 -0.23 12.75
CA VAL A 13 12.43 -0.13 12.24
C VAL A 13 13.21 0.93 12.99
N ALA A 14 12.56 2.07 13.32
CA ALA A 14 13.21 3.13 14.10
C ALA A 14 13.67 2.63 15.47
N ARG A 15 13.02 1.59 15.99
CA ARG A 15 13.34 1.00 17.30
C ARG A 15 14.15 -0.29 17.21
N GLY A 16 14.68 -0.62 16.01
CA GLY A 16 15.61 -1.73 15.84
C GLY A 16 15.01 -3.06 15.43
N ILE A 17 13.76 -3.10 15.00
CA ILE A 17 13.14 -4.34 14.52
C ILE A 17 13.53 -4.56 13.06
N ASP A 18 13.98 -5.77 12.73
CA ASP A 18 14.49 -6.13 11.39
C ASP A 18 13.51 -6.91 10.55
N MET A 19 12.57 -7.62 11.17
CA MET A 19 11.66 -8.52 10.44
C MET A 19 10.22 -8.37 10.95
N PHE A 20 9.28 -8.51 10.02
CA PHE A 20 7.86 -8.41 10.33
C PHE A 20 7.10 -9.52 9.59
N ASP A 21 5.98 -9.96 10.15
CA ASP A 21 5.04 -10.79 9.43
C ASP A 21 3.61 -10.38 9.79
N CYS A 22 2.73 -10.43 8.80
CA CYS A 22 1.30 -10.17 9.04
C CYS A 22 0.46 -10.56 7.83
N VAL A 23 -0.85 -10.69 8.06
CA VAL A 23 -1.81 -10.95 6.98
C VAL A 23 -2.51 -9.68 6.51
N TYR A 24 -2.13 -8.53 7.04
CA TYR A 24 -2.81 -7.26 6.80
C TYR A 24 -3.00 -6.94 5.31
N PRO A 25 -1.96 -7.02 4.46
CA PRO A 25 -2.11 -6.61 3.07
C PRO A 25 -3.13 -7.45 2.29
N THR A 26 -3.24 -8.74 2.58
CA THR A 26 -4.21 -9.60 1.93
C THR A 26 -5.59 -9.48 2.57
N ARG A 27 -5.63 -9.35 3.90
CA ARG A 27 -6.89 -9.21 4.63
C ARG A 27 -7.64 -7.95 4.21
N VAL A 28 -6.96 -6.80 4.18
CA VAL A 28 -7.64 -5.53 3.87
C VAL A 28 -8.05 -5.46 2.40
N ALA A 29 -7.36 -6.17 1.51
CA ALA A 29 -7.75 -6.23 0.11
C ALA A 29 -9.15 -6.84 -0.07
N ARG A 30 -9.52 -7.78 0.79
CA ARG A 30 -10.86 -8.38 0.73
C ARG A 30 -11.95 -7.34 0.93
N ASN A 31 -11.66 -6.29 1.66
CA ASN A 31 -12.60 -5.21 1.96
C ASN A 31 -12.43 -4.01 1.03
N GLY A 32 -11.61 -4.15 -0.02
CA GLY A 32 -11.40 -3.07 -0.98
C GLY A 32 -10.40 -2.02 -0.53
N MET A 33 -9.56 -2.33 0.45
CA MET A 33 -8.59 -1.38 0.96
C MET A 33 -7.23 -1.55 0.29
N ALA A 34 -6.76 -0.49 -0.37
CA ALA A 34 -5.43 -0.44 -0.96
C ALA A 34 -4.49 0.35 -0.06
N MET A 35 -3.24 -0.10 0.04
CA MET A 35 -2.21 0.57 0.83
C MET A 35 -1.44 1.54 -0.07
N THR A 36 -1.26 2.77 0.38
CA THR A 36 -0.51 3.78 -0.38
C THR A 36 0.40 4.56 0.54
N TRP A 37 1.35 5.30 -0.07
CA TRP A 37 2.25 6.18 0.68
C TRP A 37 1.52 7.29 1.42
N LYS A 38 0.32 7.64 0.96
CA LYS A 38 -0.49 8.70 1.56
C LYS A 38 -1.50 8.19 2.58
N GLY A 39 -1.55 6.88 2.78
CA GLY A 39 -2.48 6.25 3.70
C GLY A 39 -3.32 5.19 3.01
N ARG A 40 -4.43 4.82 3.64
CA ARG A 40 -5.32 3.78 3.11
C ARG A 40 -6.31 4.39 2.12
N LEU A 41 -6.61 3.63 1.07
CA LEU A 41 -7.55 4.04 0.04
C LEU A 41 -8.65 2.97 -0.07
N ASN A 42 -9.90 3.33 0.21
CA ASN A 42 -11.02 2.41 0.06
C ASN A 42 -11.58 2.55 -1.35
N ILE A 43 -11.22 1.59 -2.21
CA ILE A 43 -11.57 1.64 -3.64
C ILE A 43 -13.08 1.51 -3.87
N ARG A 44 -13.82 1.05 -2.87
CA ARG A 44 -15.28 0.87 -3.01
C ARG A 44 -16.04 2.20 -2.91
N ASN A 45 -15.39 3.28 -2.49
CA ASN A 45 -16.02 4.58 -2.37
C ASN A 45 -16.51 5.08 -3.73
N ALA A 46 -17.68 5.73 -3.74
CA ALA A 46 -18.31 6.21 -4.97
C ALA A 46 -17.47 7.24 -5.73
N GLN A 47 -16.59 7.97 -5.02
CA GLN A 47 -15.73 8.96 -5.65
C GLN A 47 -14.79 8.38 -6.71
N PHE A 48 -14.55 7.06 -6.66
CA PHE A 48 -13.66 6.40 -7.62
C PHE A 48 -14.40 5.80 -8.82
N ALA A 49 -15.72 5.99 -8.91
CA ALA A 49 -16.51 5.38 -9.97
C ALA A 49 -16.05 5.78 -11.39
N HIS A 50 -15.51 6.97 -11.53
CA HIS A 50 -15.04 7.48 -12.82
C HIS A 50 -13.57 7.93 -12.72
N ASP A 51 -12.80 7.36 -11.81
CA ASP A 51 -11.41 7.70 -11.61
C ASP A 51 -10.55 6.75 -12.46
N TRP A 52 -9.98 7.28 -13.53
CA TRP A 52 -9.21 6.48 -14.51
C TRP A 52 -7.73 6.34 -14.15
N GLY A 53 -7.30 6.90 -13.03
CA GLY A 53 -5.92 6.78 -12.58
C GLY A 53 -5.63 5.45 -11.90
N PRO A 54 -4.35 5.18 -11.62
CA PRO A 54 -3.95 3.96 -10.90
C PRO A 54 -4.32 4.03 -9.42
N LEU A 55 -4.21 2.90 -8.72
CA LEU A 55 -4.42 2.88 -7.26
C LEU A 55 -3.50 3.88 -6.59
N GLU A 56 -2.26 3.98 -7.05
CA GLU A 56 -1.29 4.92 -6.52
C GLU A 56 -0.44 5.50 -7.64
N GLU A 57 -0.34 6.81 -7.70
CA GLU A 57 0.49 7.49 -8.68
C GLU A 57 1.96 7.10 -8.48
N GLY A 58 2.64 6.80 -9.58
CA GLY A 58 4.05 6.44 -9.54
C GLY A 58 4.33 4.99 -9.15
N CYS A 59 3.30 4.22 -8.79
CA CYS A 59 3.47 2.82 -8.47
C CYS A 59 3.76 2.01 -9.74
N GLN A 60 4.76 1.14 -9.67
CA GLN A 60 5.20 0.33 -10.82
C GLN A 60 4.64 -1.09 -10.80
N CYS A 61 3.70 -1.42 -9.92
CA CYS A 61 3.15 -2.77 -9.86
C CYS A 61 2.27 -3.06 -11.08
N TYR A 62 2.06 -4.35 -11.33
CA TYR A 62 1.25 -4.80 -12.46
C TYR A 62 -0.15 -4.18 -12.44
N THR A 63 -0.78 -4.13 -11.26
CA THR A 63 -2.12 -3.57 -11.10
C THR A 63 -2.17 -2.11 -11.49
N CYS A 64 -1.25 -1.29 -10.97
CA CYS A 64 -1.24 0.15 -11.24
C CYS A 64 -0.90 0.46 -12.70
N LYS A 65 -0.09 -0.38 -13.34
CA LYS A 65 0.28 -0.18 -14.75
C LYS A 65 -0.85 -0.51 -15.72
N ASN A 66 -1.76 -1.41 -15.35
CA ASN A 66 -2.70 -1.99 -16.30
C ASN A 66 -4.17 -1.73 -15.98
N TYR A 67 -4.50 -1.28 -14.77
CA TYR A 67 -5.89 -1.15 -14.34
C TYR A 67 -6.13 0.19 -13.65
N SER A 68 -7.33 0.74 -13.87
CA SER A 68 -7.75 2.00 -13.24
C SER A 68 -8.50 1.76 -11.94
N ARG A 69 -8.59 2.79 -11.12
CA ARG A 69 -9.41 2.75 -9.91
C ARG A 69 -10.87 2.46 -10.25
N ALA A 70 -11.38 3.08 -11.31
CA ALA A 70 -12.76 2.86 -11.74
C ALA A 70 -13.03 1.41 -12.08
N TYR A 71 -12.12 0.77 -12.82
CA TYR A 71 -12.28 -0.62 -13.21
C TYR A 71 -12.22 -1.55 -11.99
N ILE A 72 -11.26 -1.33 -11.10
CA ILE A 72 -11.12 -2.15 -9.89
C ILE A 72 -12.36 -2.00 -9.02
N ARG A 73 -12.86 -0.76 -8.86
CA ARG A 73 -14.10 -0.53 -8.11
C ARG A 73 -15.26 -1.30 -8.73
N HIS A 74 -15.37 -1.25 -10.05
CA HIS A 74 -16.40 -2.00 -10.77
C HIS A 74 -16.32 -3.49 -10.45
N LEU A 75 -15.12 -4.06 -10.43
CA LEU A 75 -14.93 -5.48 -10.12
C LEU A 75 -15.39 -5.81 -8.70
N TYR A 76 -15.13 -4.94 -7.73
CA TYR A 76 -15.64 -5.14 -6.37
C TYR A 76 -17.16 -5.09 -6.33
N LYS A 77 -17.77 -4.15 -7.03
CA LYS A 77 -19.23 -4.04 -7.08
C LYS A 77 -19.86 -5.24 -7.75
N ALA A 78 -19.17 -5.82 -8.73
CA ALA A 78 -19.64 -7.02 -9.44
C ALA A 78 -19.27 -8.31 -8.70
N GLU A 79 -18.61 -8.20 -7.55
CA GLU A 79 -18.18 -9.34 -6.72
C GLU A 79 -17.26 -10.30 -7.48
N GLU A 80 -16.38 -9.74 -8.34
CA GLU A 80 -15.40 -10.52 -9.08
C GLU A 80 -14.16 -10.79 -8.23
N ILE A 81 -13.69 -12.03 -8.23
CA ILE A 81 -12.49 -12.42 -7.49
C ILE A 81 -11.26 -11.67 -7.99
N LEU A 82 -11.22 -11.30 -9.26
CA LEU A 82 -10.08 -10.57 -9.82
C LEU A 82 -9.79 -9.28 -9.04
N ALA A 83 -10.82 -8.61 -8.51
CA ALA A 83 -10.62 -7.41 -7.71
C ALA A 83 -9.72 -7.69 -6.51
N LEU A 84 -9.99 -8.78 -5.80
CA LEU A 84 -9.20 -9.17 -4.63
C LEU A 84 -7.75 -9.44 -5.01
N ARG A 85 -7.54 -10.12 -6.12
CA ARG A 85 -6.20 -10.46 -6.59
C ARG A 85 -5.40 -9.23 -6.99
N LEU A 86 -6.04 -8.30 -7.69
CA LEU A 86 -5.38 -7.08 -8.15
C LEU A 86 -4.94 -6.19 -6.98
N VAL A 87 -5.83 -5.98 -6.01
CA VAL A 87 -5.50 -5.14 -4.86
C VAL A 87 -4.50 -5.84 -3.94
N THR A 88 -4.64 -7.16 -3.76
CA THR A 88 -3.66 -7.93 -2.99
C THR A 88 -2.27 -7.80 -3.61
N TYR A 89 -2.17 -7.93 -4.94
CA TYR A 89 -0.89 -7.79 -5.63
C TYR A 89 -0.29 -6.41 -5.38
N HIS A 90 -1.11 -5.36 -5.51
CA HIS A 90 -0.66 -3.99 -5.25
C HIS A 90 -0.16 -3.82 -3.81
N ASN A 91 -0.92 -4.34 -2.84
CA ASN A 91 -0.58 -4.19 -1.43
C ASN A 91 0.74 -4.90 -1.09
N LEU A 92 0.94 -6.10 -1.64
CA LEU A 92 2.19 -6.83 -1.44
C LEU A 92 3.36 -6.09 -2.09
N TYR A 93 3.16 -5.60 -3.32
CA TYR A 93 4.18 -4.82 -4.00
C TYR A 93 4.54 -3.56 -3.20
N PHE A 94 3.51 -2.86 -2.69
CA PHE A 94 3.70 -1.66 -1.88
C PHE A 94 4.57 -1.96 -0.66
N LEU A 95 4.26 -3.01 0.08
CA LEU A 95 5.04 -3.34 1.28
C LEU A 95 6.47 -3.72 0.97
N LEU A 96 6.69 -4.52 -0.08
CA LEU A 96 8.04 -4.90 -0.47
C LEU A 96 8.85 -3.68 -0.89
N GLU A 97 8.25 -2.79 -1.67
CA GLU A 97 8.91 -1.56 -2.10
C GLU A 97 9.16 -0.62 -0.92
N PHE A 98 8.21 -0.55 0.02
CA PHE A 98 8.32 0.23 1.23
C PHE A 98 9.53 -0.23 2.06
N MET A 99 9.66 -1.55 2.26
CA MET A 99 10.78 -2.11 3.01
C MET A 99 12.09 -1.90 2.27
N ARG A 100 12.08 -2.04 0.94
CA ARG A 100 13.26 -1.81 0.12
C ARG A 100 13.76 -0.38 0.27
N GLN A 101 12.86 0.59 0.22
CA GLN A 101 13.22 2.00 0.36
C GLN A 101 13.71 2.33 1.77
N MET A 102 13.09 1.74 2.81
CA MET A 102 13.58 1.91 4.17
C MET A 102 15.00 1.35 4.33
N ARG A 103 15.22 0.16 3.79
CA ARG A 103 16.55 -0.45 3.84
C ARG A 103 17.58 0.43 3.14
N GLN A 104 17.23 0.97 1.98
CA GLN A 104 18.12 1.85 1.23
C GLN A 104 18.42 3.13 2.02
N ALA A 105 17.43 3.69 2.68
CA ALA A 105 17.60 4.87 3.51
C ALA A 105 18.58 4.60 4.66
N ILE A 106 18.51 3.41 5.28
CA ILE A 106 19.44 3.02 6.33
C ILE A 106 20.86 2.90 5.78
N LEU A 107 21.00 2.25 4.62
CA LEU A 107 22.32 2.07 3.99
C LEU A 107 22.96 3.39 3.60
N GLU A 108 22.16 4.40 3.25
CA GLU A 108 22.62 5.74 2.89
C GLU A 108 22.67 6.70 4.09
N ASP A 109 22.43 6.18 5.29
CA ASP A 109 22.44 6.95 6.53
C ASP A 109 21.46 8.14 6.50
N ARG A 110 20.28 7.93 5.92
CA ARG A 110 19.23 8.96 5.84
C ARG A 110 17.88 8.49 6.36
N PHE A 111 17.87 7.48 7.25
CA PHE A 111 16.61 6.96 7.78
C PHE A 111 15.79 8.02 8.52
N PRO A 112 16.39 8.92 9.34
CA PRO A 112 15.59 9.96 10.01
C PRO A 112 14.84 10.85 9.02
N GLN A 113 15.46 11.19 7.87
CA GLN A 113 14.81 11.97 6.82
C GLN A 113 13.68 11.18 6.15
N PHE A 114 13.91 9.89 5.90
CA PHE A 114 12.88 9.01 5.34
C PHE A 114 11.67 8.95 6.25
N ARG A 115 11.89 8.77 7.56
CA ARG A 115 10.83 8.70 8.56
C ARG A 115 10.01 10.01 8.57
N MET A 116 10.70 11.14 8.54
CA MET A 116 10.05 12.45 8.53
C MET A 116 9.19 12.63 7.28
N GLN A 117 9.72 12.30 6.10
CA GLN A 117 8.99 12.40 4.84
C GLN A 117 7.78 11.48 4.83
N PHE A 118 7.92 10.29 5.39
CA PHE A 118 6.79 9.36 5.49
C PHE A 118 5.64 9.99 6.29
N TRP A 119 5.93 10.49 7.47
CA TRP A 119 4.89 11.05 8.32
C TRP A 119 4.26 12.33 7.73
N ASP A 120 5.02 13.10 6.95
CA ASP A 120 4.49 14.29 6.30
C ASP A 120 3.41 13.97 5.27
N SER A 121 3.52 12.84 4.59
CA SER A 121 2.57 12.47 3.54
C SER A 121 1.55 11.42 3.97
N PHE A 122 1.81 10.66 5.02
CA PHE A 122 0.94 9.55 5.44
C PHE A 122 -0.21 10.07 6.29
N LYS A 123 -1.44 9.69 5.90
CA LYS A 123 -2.66 10.01 6.64
C LYS A 123 -3.40 8.72 6.97
N LYS A 124 -3.71 8.57 8.25
CA LYS A 124 -4.43 7.39 8.73
C LYS A 124 -5.89 7.39 8.32
#